data_0a2878eb97959a963e04eac1ef639f13
#
_entry.id   0a2878eb97959a963e04eac1ef639f13
#
_cell.length_a   1.000
_cell.length_b   1.000
_cell.length_c   1.000
_cell.angle_alpha   90.00
_cell.angle_beta   90.00
_cell.angle_gamma   90.00
#
_symmetry.space_group_name_H-M   'P 1'
#
loop_
_entity.id
_entity.type
_entity.pdbx_description
1 polymer ?
#
loop_
_entity_poly.entity_id
_entity_poly.type
_entity_poly.pdbx_seq_one_letter_code
_entity_poly.pdbx_strand_id
1 'polypeptide(L)'
;MWALVEDNSITKTFNRPKGFTLGDVQYPASIFTLWSTAEKEAIGLYEIIVDNSNLKDQAYYINGAESITWASNTVTKSFATATAKALNDVTDDDGNVTRGLKYNHKQIINSQAAGILAPTDWMVVRAAEGGTAVPSDITTSRAAVRTKANEMCTAIDAVSDVDALAALYVYTDGVRPLGELPTV
;
A
#
# COMPACT_ATOMS: atom_id res chain seq x y z
N MET A 1 1.31 -21.18 -10.51
CA MET A 1 1.01 -20.77 -11.90
C MET A 1 2.01 -21.45 -12.83
N TRP A 2 1.61 -21.72 -14.10
CA TRP A 2 2.48 -22.37 -15.08
C TRP A 2 2.39 -21.66 -16.42
N ALA A 3 3.41 -21.84 -17.26
CA ALA A 3 3.43 -21.36 -18.63
C ALA A 3 3.87 -22.50 -19.57
N LEU A 4 3.26 -22.55 -20.73
CA LEU A 4 3.70 -23.40 -21.85
C LEU A 4 4.63 -22.55 -22.71
N VAL A 5 5.82 -23.10 -22.98
CA VAL A 5 6.86 -22.50 -23.82
C VAL A 5 7.08 -23.39 -25.03
N GLU A 6 6.89 -22.82 -26.21
CA GLU A 6 7.14 -23.46 -27.50
C GLU A 6 8.04 -22.52 -28.32
N ASP A 7 9.04 -23.05 -28.97
CA ASP A 7 9.96 -22.28 -29.83
C ASP A 7 10.55 -21.02 -29.13
N ASN A 8 10.99 -21.18 -27.87
CA ASN A 8 11.50 -20.09 -27.03
C ASN A 8 10.49 -18.94 -26.75
N SER A 9 9.21 -19.20 -26.91
CA SER A 9 8.14 -18.21 -26.66
C SER A 9 7.08 -18.77 -25.73
N ILE A 10 6.55 -17.94 -24.85
CA ILE A 10 5.42 -18.31 -24.02
C ILE A 10 4.15 -18.27 -24.87
N THR A 11 3.54 -19.44 -25.10
CA THR A 11 2.34 -19.58 -25.93
C THR A 11 1.06 -19.57 -25.08
N LYS A 12 1.15 -20.00 -23.81
CA LYS A 12 -0.02 -20.09 -22.93
C LYS A 12 0.39 -20.00 -21.46
N THR A 13 -0.48 -19.41 -20.64
CA THR A 13 -0.35 -19.37 -19.18
C THR A 13 -1.52 -20.04 -18.48
N PHE A 14 -1.27 -20.66 -17.32
CA PHE A 14 -2.28 -21.37 -16.52
C PHE A 14 -2.22 -20.87 -15.09
N ASN A 15 -3.28 -20.19 -14.65
CA ASN A 15 -3.42 -19.73 -13.26
C ASN A 15 -3.79 -20.89 -12.32
N ARG A 16 -4.35 -21.97 -12.87
CA ARG A 16 -4.76 -23.19 -12.16
C ARG A 16 -4.60 -24.40 -13.07
N PRO A 17 -4.46 -25.62 -12.51
CA PRO A 17 -4.49 -26.85 -13.28
C PRO A 17 -5.69 -26.93 -14.20
N LYS A 18 -5.45 -27.11 -15.51
CA LYS A 18 -6.46 -27.23 -16.55
C LYS A 18 -5.90 -28.09 -17.68
N GLY A 19 -6.70 -29.03 -18.21
CA GLY A 19 -6.32 -29.80 -19.39
C GLY A 19 -6.07 -28.89 -20.59
N PHE A 20 -5.11 -29.29 -21.43
CA PHE A 20 -4.75 -28.59 -22.67
C PHE A 20 -4.26 -29.56 -23.74
N THR A 21 -4.24 -29.09 -24.98
CA THR A 21 -3.69 -29.83 -26.12
C THR A 21 -2.39 -29.16 -26.56
N LEU A 22 -1.36 -29.97 -26.84
CA LEU A 22 -0.08 -29.57 -27.41
C LEU A 22 0.19 -30.44 -28.63
N GLY A 23 0.25 -29.84 -29.80
CA GLY A 23 0.20 -30.62 -31.05
C GLY A 23 -1.07 -31.50 -31.09
N ASP A 24 -0.88 -32.78 -31.33
CA ASP A 24 -1.97 -33.78 -31.38
C ASP A 24 -2.19 -34.50 -30.04
N VAL A 25 -1.45 -34.12 -28.98
CA VAL A 25 -1.51 -34.77 -27.67
C VAL A 25 -2.37 -33.96 -26.70
N GLN A 26 -3.35 -34.64 -26.10
CA GLN A 26 -4.20 -34.05 -25.08
C GLN A 26 -3.66 -34.39 -23.67
N TYR A 27 -3.34 -33.37 -22.90
CA TYR A 27 -2.85 -33.47 -21.54
C TYR A 27 -3.97 -33.18 -20.52
N PRO A 28 -4.21 -34.07 -19.55
CA PRO A 28 -5.21 -33.83 -18.50
C PRO A 28 -4.71 -32.85 -17.45
N ALA A 29 -5.61 -32.22 -16.70
CA ALA A 29 -5.26 -31.31 -15.61
C ALA A 29 -4.40 -31.95 -14.51
N SER A 30 -4.44 -33.26 -14.35
CA SER A 30 -3.69 -34.01 -13.32
C SER A 30 -2.18 -33.94 -13.50
N ILE A 31 -1.65 -33.66 -14.69
CA ILE A 31 -0.19 -33.55 -14.90
C ILE A 31 0.43 -32.43 -14.05
N PHE A 32 -0.31 -31.35 -13.78
CA PHE A 32 0.18 -30.24 -12.97
C PHE A 32 0.52 -30.65 -11.53
N THR A 33 -0.13 -31.69 -11.02
CA THR A 33 0.05 -32.18 -9.64
C THR A 33 0.78 -33.49 -9.54
N LEU A 34 0.65 -34.37 -10.54
CA LEU A 34 1.20 -35.73 -10.50
C LEU A 34 2.59 -35.83 -11.12
N TRP A 35 2.88 -35.01 -12.14
CA TRP A 35 4.16 -35.05 -12.82
C TRP A 35 5.24 -34.30 -12.05
N SER A 36 6.45 -34.83 -12.11
CA SER A 36 7.66 -34.16 -11.63
C SER A 36 7.90 -32.87 -12.44
N THR A 37 8.76 -32.01 -11.94
CA THR A 37 9.20 -30.79 -12.65
C THR A 37 9.83 -31.16 -13.99
N ALA A 38 10.74 -32.14 -14.01
CA ALA A 38 11.42 -32.58 -15.23
C ALA A 38 10.45 -33.12 -16.31
N GLU A 39 9.41 -33.88 -15.93
CA GLU A 39 8.40 -34.35 -16.88
C GLU A 39 7.57 -33.20 -17.47
N LYS A 40 7.24 -32.20 -16.67
CA LYS A 40 6.55 -30.99 -17.13
C LYS A 40 7.42 -30.17 -18.08
N GLU A 41 8.68 -29.94 -17.69
CA GLU A 41 9.64 -29.19 -18.51
C GLU A 41 9.96 -29.90 -19.84
N ALA A 42 9.95 -31.24 -19.86
CA ALA A 42 10.15 -32.02 -21.10
C ALA A 42 9.09 -31.75 -22.18
N ILE A 43 7.91 -31.29 -21.82
CA ILE A 43 6.85 -30.87 -22.75
C ILE A 43 6.73 -29.35 -22.86
N GLY A 44 7.68 -28.60 -22.34
CA GLY A 44 7.66 -27.14 -22.35
C GLY A 44 6.75 -26.49 -21.31
N LEU A 45 6.27 -27.24 -20.32
CA LEU A 45 5.41 -26.72 -19.24
C LEU A 45 6.28 -26.34 -18.02
N TYR A 46 6.44 -25.06 -17.79
CA TYR A 46 7.28 -24.49 -16.71
C TYR A 46 6.46 -23.89 -15.59
N GLU A 47 6.93 -24.00 -14.36
CA GLU A 47 6.36 -23.23 -13.25
C GLU A 47 6.79 -21.76 -13.36
N ILE A 48 5.84 -20.84 -13.10
CA ILE A 48 6.14 -19.40 -13.12
C ILE A 48 6.70 -19.00 -11.76
N ILE A 49 7.93 -18.54 -11.74
CA ILE A 49 8.58 -17.92 -10.59
C ILE A 49 8.12 -16.47 -10.51
N VAL A 50 7.66 -16.03 -9.34
CA VAL A 50 7.20 -14.66 -9.14
C VAL A 50 8.31 -13.83 -8.49
N ASP A 51 8.73 -12.79 -9.19
CA ASP A 51 9.65 -11.77 -8.68
C ASP A 51 8.85 -10.51 -8.28
N ASN A 52 8.74 -10.31 -6.98
CA ASN A 52 8.04 -9.17 -6.38
C ASN A 52 8.99 -8.03 -5.97
N SER A 53 10.25 -8.05 -6.38
CA SER A 53 11.27 -7.08 -5.95
C SER A 53 10.89 -5.62 -6.25
N ASN A 54 10.12 -5.38 -7.31
CA ASN A 54 9.64 -4.06 -7.72
C ASN A 54 8.26 -3.68 -7.14
N LEU A 55 7.60 -4.60 -6.42
CA LEU A 55 6.33 -4.26 -5.78
C LEU A 55 6.56 -3.39 -4.55
N LYS A 56 5.81 -2.31 -4.48
CA LYS A 56 5.79 -1.36 -3.37
C LYS A 56 4.39 -1.28 -2.76
N ASP A 57 4.29 -0.76 -1.55
CA ASP A 57 3.01 -0.51 -0.90
C ASP A 57 2.14 0.45 -1.72
N GLN A 58 0.95 -0.01 -2.11
CA GLN A 58 0.00 0.77 -2.90
C GLN A 58 -0.58 1.97 -2.17
N ALA A 59 -0.42 2.09 -0.85
CA ALA A 59 -0.74 3.32 -0.13
C ALA A 59 0.12 4.49 -0.63
N TYR A 60 1.37 4.22 -1.00
CA TYR A 60 2.39 5.21 -1.33
C TYR A 60 2.82 5.20 -2.80
N TYR A 61 2.65 4.07 -3.50
CA TYR A 61 3.16 3.85 -4.85
C TYR A 61 2.08 3.38 -5.81
N ILE A 62 2.31 3.62 -7.09
CA ILE A 62 1.60 3.01 -8.20
C ILE A 62 2.53 1.92 -8.73
N ASN A 63 2.14 0.65 -8.57
CA ASN A 63 2.93 -0.46 -9.07
C ASN A 63 2.89 -0.52 -10.59
N GLY A 64 4.04 -0.83 -11.19
CA GLY A 64 4.18 -0.94 -12.63
C GLY A 64 3.48 -2.17 -13.22
N ALA A 65 3.42 -2.22 -14.54
CA ALA A 65 2.76 -3.30 -15.27
C ALA A 65 3.42 -4.66 -15.00
N GLU A 66 2.58 -5.69 -14.92
CA GLU A 66 3.00 -7.09 -14.85
C GLU A 66 3.53 -7.54 -16.22
N SER A 67 4.60 -8.34 -16.20
CA SER A 67 5.13 -9.02 -17.37
C SER A 67 5.53 -10.45 -17.03
N ILE A 68 5.40 -11.36 -18.00
CA ILE A 68 5.86 -12.74 -17.89
C ILE A 68 6.86 -12.96 -19.01
N THR A 69 8.08 -13.36 -18.64
CA THR A 69 9.19 -13.52 -19.59
C THR A 69 9.77 -14.92 -19.49
N TRP A 70 10.28 -15.42 -20.62
CA TRP A 70 11.03 -16.65 -20.72
C TRP A 70 12.51 -16.33 -20.98
N ALA A 71 13.38 -16.77 -20.12
CA ALA A 71 14.84 -16.64 -20.30
C ALA A 71 15.56 -17.72 -19.48
N SER A 72 16.67 -18.22 -19.99
CA SER A 72 17.56 -19.18 -19.29
C SER A 72 16.80 -20.39 -18.71
N ASN A 73 15.89 -20.98 -19.47
CA ASN A 73 15.01 -22.09 -19.06
C ASN A 73 14.15 -21.80 -17.83
N THR A 74 13.79 -20.54 -17.64
CA THR A 74 12.96 -20.09 -16.51
C THR A 74 11.86 -19.16 -17.00
N VAL A 75 10.66 -19.35 -16.50
CA VAL A 75 9.56 -18.40 -16.70
C VAL A 75 9.46 -17.54 -15.46
N THR A 76 9.65 -16.23 -15.63
CA THR A 76 9.58 -15.27 -14.53
C THR A 76 8.43 -14.29 -14.77
N LYS A 77 7.56 -14.16 -13.77
CA LYS A 77 6.58 -13.09 -13.66
C LYS A 77 7.21 -11.97 -12.83
N SER A 78 7.33 -10.79 -13.40
CA SER A 78 7.89 -9.62 -12.73
C SER A 78 7.01 -8.40 -12.93
N PHE A 79 7.34 -7.32 -12.24
CA PHE A 79 6.63 -6.05 -12.32
C PHE A 79 7.59 -4.95 -12.73
N ALA A 80 7.15 -4.03 -13.58
CA ALA A 80 7.89 -2.83 -13.88
C ALA A 80 8.09 -1.98 -12.60
N THR A 81 9.07 -1.10 -12.59
CA THR A 81 9.38 -0.23 -11.45
C THR A 81 8.15 0.55 -11.01
N ALA A 82 7.87 0.51 -9.70
CA ALA A 82 6.79 1.26 -9.11
C ALA A 82 7.09 2.78 -9.13
N THR A 83 6.07 3.59 -9.38
CA THR A 83 6.16 5.06 -9.38
C THR A 83 5.60 5.60 -8.07
N ALA A 84 6.33 6.48 -7.39
CA ALA A 84 5.85 7.14 -6.19
C ALA A 84 4.65 8.05 -6.52
N LYS A 85 3.62 8.01 -5.67
CA LYS A 85 2.52 8.98 -5.73
C LYS A 85 3.03 10.38 -5.40
N ALA A 86 2.33 11.42 -5.87
CA ALA A 86 2.70 12.79 -5.57
C ALA A 86 2.73 13.04 -4.05
N LEU A 87 3.90 13.47 -3.54
CA LEU A 87 4.08 13.77 -2.13
C LEU A 87 3.35 15.07 -1.75
N ASN A 88 3.50 16.09 -2.57
CA ASN A 88 2.86 17.41 -2.42
C ASN A 88 1.66 17.53 -3.37
N ASP A 89 0.81 18.51 -3.14
CA ASP A 89 -0.28 18.86 -4.06
C ASP A 89 0.29 19.22 -5.43
N VAL A 90 -0.42 18.82 -6.49
CA VAL A 90 -0.09 19.11 -7.89
C VAL A 90 -1.24 19.91 -8.49
N THR A 91 -0.91 21.03 -9.09
CA THR A 91 -1.87 21.87 -9.84
C THR A 91 -1.64 21.64 -11.33
N ASP A 92 -2.70 21.31 -12.07
CA ASP A 92 -2.63 21.17 -13.53
C ASP A 92 -2.72 22.55 -14.24
N ASP A 93 -2.58 22.56 -15.57
CA ASP A 93 -2.62 23.78 -16.38
C ASP A 93 -3.98 24.49 -16.36
N ASP A 94 -5.05 23.77 -16.00
CA ASP A 94 -6.41 24.30 -15.87
C ASP A 94 -6.69 24.84 -14.44
N GLY A 95 -5.71 24.76 -13.53
CA GLY A 95 -5.81 25.23 -12.15
C GLY A 95 -6.47 24.24 -11.20
N ASN A 96 -6.75 22.99 -11.62
CA ASN A 96 -7.29 21.96 -10.73
C ASN A 96 -6.18 21.41 -9.82
N VAL A 97 -6.48 21.29 -8.53
CA VAL A 97 -5.53 20.80 -7.53
C VAL A 97 -5.81 19.32 -7.21
N THR A 98 -4.84 18.46 -7.55
CA THR A 98 -4.79 17.08 -7.06
C THR A 98 -4.02 17.04 -5.74
N ARG A 99 -4.67 16.58 -4.67
CA ARG A 99 -4.08 16.52 -3.34
C ARG A 99 -3.00 15.44 -3.25
N GLY A 100 -1.85 15.83 -2.70
CA GLY A 100 -0.73 14.93 -2.47
C GLY A 100 -0.86 14.12 -1.18
N LEU A 101 0.09 13.20 -0.98
CA LEU A 101 0.12 12.33 0.20
C LEU A 101 0.21 13.11 1.51
N LYS A 102 1.03 14.17 1.58
CA LYS A 102 1.13 15.02 2.78
C LYS A 102 -0.22 15.58 3.19
N TYR A 103 -0.97 16.15 2.24
CA TYR A 103 -2.30 16.67 2.53
C TYR A 103 -3.21 15.57 3.08
N ASN A 104 -3.28 14.44 2.41
CA ASN A 104 -4.17 13.33 2.79
C ASN A 104 -3.83 12.78 4.18
N HIS A 105 -2.56 12.58 4.49
CA HIS A 105 -2.12 12.10 5.80
C HIS A 105 -2.42 13.11 6.93
N LYS A 106 -2.22 14.42 6.69
CA LYS A 106 -2.60 15.46 7.66
C LYS A 106 -4.11 15.50 7.88
N GLN A 107 -4.92 15.31 6.84
CA GLN A 107 -6.38 15.22 7.00
C GLN A 107 -6.79 14.02 7.88
N ILE A 108 -6.13 12.87 7.75
CA ILE A 108 -6.35 11.71 8.62
C ILE A 108 -6.05 12.06 10.08
N ILE A 109 -4.89 12.68 10.36
CA ILE A 109 -4.51 13.10 11.73
C ILE A 109 -5.53 14.08 12.31
N ASN A 110 -5.90 15.10 11.54
CA ASN A 110 -6.88 16.12 11.97
C ASN A 110 -8.26 15.49 12.23
N SER A 111 -8.70 14.55 11.39
CA SER A 111 -9.95 13.84 11.58
C SER A 111 -9.94 12.96 12.84
N GLN A 112 -8.83 12.26 13.11
CA GLN A 112 -8.66 11.47 14.33
C GLN A 112 -8.66 12.36 15.57
N ALA A 113 -7.93 13.47 15.55
CA ALA A 113 -7.91 14.43 16.65
C ALA A 113 -9.29 15.03 16.92
N ALA A 114 -10.04 15.41 15.86
CA ALA A 114 -11.41 15.89 15.97
C ALA A 114 -12.32 14.83 16.60
N GLY A 115 -12.21 13.56 16.19
CA GLY A 115 -12.97 12.47 16.79
C GLY A 115 -12.71 12.28 18.29
N ILE A 116 -11.45 12.44 18.72
CA ILE A 116 -11.05 12.37 20.15
C ILE A 116 -11.61 13.57 20.94
N LEU A 117 -11.67 14.77 20.33
CA LEU A 117 -12.13 15.99 20.98
C LEU A 117 -13.66 16.10 21.06
N ALA A 118 -14.38 15.55 20.09
CA ALA A 118 -15.83 15.69 19.91
C ALA A 118 -16.66 15.35 21.16
N PRO A 119 -16.40 14.28 21.94
CA PRO A 119 -17.18 13.94 23.13
C PRO A 119 -17.19 15.03 24.21
N THR A 120 -16.22 15.94 24.21
CA THR A 120 -16.08 17.01 25.20
C THR A 120 -16.35 18.41 24.63
N ASP A 121 -16.67 18.54 23.33
CA ASP A 121 -16.93 19.85 22.68
C ASP A 121 -18.12 20.61 23.32
N TRP A 122 -19.17 19.90 23.73
CA TRP A 122 -20.31 20.48 24.40
C TRP A 122 -19.94 21.23 25.71
N MET A 123 -18.88 20.76 26.41
CA MET A 123 -18.39 21.45 27.62
C MET A 123 -17.81 22.82 27.28
N VAL A 124 -17.10 22.91 26.13
CA VAL A 124 -16.49 24.15 25.63
C VAL A 124 -17.57 25.12 25.23
N VAL A 125 -18.59 24.64 24.47
CA VAL A 125 -19.74 25.46 24.05
C VAL A 125 -20.48 25.98 25.30
N ARG A 126 -20.84 25.12 26.26
CA ARG A 126 -21.50 25.50 27.52
C ARG A 126 -20.71 26.57 28.25
N ALA A 127 -19.40 26.44 28.39
CA ALA A 127 -18.56 27.42 29.07
C ALA A 127 -18.51 28.77 28.32
N ALA A 128 -18.50 28.74 26.98
CA ALA A 128 -18.54 29.95 26.15
C ALA A 128 -19.85 30.69 26.23
N GLU A 129 -20.98 30.01 26.49
CA GLU A 129 -22.32 30.59 26.71
C GLU A 129 -22.55 31.08 28.14
N GLY A 130 -21.52 31.13 28.98
CA GLY A 130 -21.58 31.61 30.37
C GLY A 130 -22.02 30.55 31.38
N GLY A 131 -22.05 29.26 31.00
CA GLY A 131 -22.30 28.14 31.90
C GLY A 131 -21.03 27.69 32.68
N THR A 132 -21.12 26.50 33.28
CA THR A 132 -20.02 25.91 34.05
C THR A 132 -18.73 25.79 33.24
N ALA A 133 -17.59 26.21 33.80
CA ALA A 133 -16.28 26.10 33.16
C ALA A 133 -15.92 24.64 32.81
N VAL A 134 -15.09 24.48 31.79
CA VAL A 134 -14.54 23.16 31.44
C VAL A 134 -13.62 22.69 32.58
N PRO A 135 -13.74 21.44 33.05
CA PRO A 135 -12.81 20.89 34.05
C PRO A 135 -11.34 21.00 33.58
N SER A 136 -10.43 21.24 34.52
CA SER A 136 -9.02 21.51 34.21
C SER A 136 -8.30 20.32 33.56
N ASP A 137 -8.63 19.09 33.98
CA ASP A 137 -8.14 17.84 33.41
C ASP A 137 -8.56 17.69 31.94
N ILE A 138 -9.83 17.96 31.64
CA ILE A 138 -10.35 17.95 30.25
C ILE A 138 -9.66 19.05 29.42
N THR A 139 -9.48 20.26 29.97
CA THR A 139 -8.75 21.33 29.26
C THR A 139 -7.33 20.91 28.91
N THR A 140 -6.61 20.29 29.88
CA THR A 140 -5.23 19.81 29.71
C THR A 140 -5.16 18.69 28.67
N SER A 141 -6.05 17.67 28.76
CA SER A 141 -6.09 16.56 27.82
C SER A 141 -6.41 17.05 26.40
N ARG A 142 -7.40 17.93 26.23
CA ARG A 142 -7.73 18.55 24.94
C ARG A 142 -6.56 19.34 24.34
N ALA A 143 -5.81 20.07 25.18
CA ALA A 143 -4.61 20.77 24.73
C ALA A 143 -3.53 19.79 24.25
N ALA A 144 -3.29 18.69 24.97
CA ALA A 144 -2.36 17.65 24.61
C ALA A 144 -2.70 17.01 23.24
N VAL A 145 -3.97 16.71 22.99
CA VAL A 145 -4.43 16.18 21.68
C VAL A 145 -4.09 17.16 20.55
N ARG A 146 -4.42 18.44 20.69
CA ARG A 146 -4.14 19.46 19.66
C ARG A 146 -2.65 19.64 19.43
N THR A 147 -1.86 19.72 20.51
CA THR A 147 -0.39 19.84 20.43
C THR A 147 0.18 18.64 19.68
N LYS A 148 -0.21 17.41 20.04
CA LYS A 148 0.29 16.20 19.38
C LYS A 148 -0.12 16.13 17.91
N ALA A 149 -1.36 16.49 17.57
CA ALA A 149 -1.81 16.55 16.18
C ALA A 149 -0.99 17.53 15.34
N ASN A 150 -0.66 18.71 15.89
CA ASN A 150 0.18 19.69 15.22
C ASN A 150 1.63 19.19 15.03
N GLU A 151 2.21 18.53 16.05
CA GLU A 151 3.53 17.89 15.93
C GLU A 151 3.56 16.83 14.83
N MET A 152 2.52 15.97 14.78
CA MET A 152 2.39 14.95 13.73
C MET A 152 2.26 15.57 12.35
N CYS A 153 1.45 16.61 12.19
CA CYS A 153 1.34 17.36 10.93
C CYS A 153 2.67 18.00 10.52
N THR A 154 3.40 18.57 11.48
CA THR A 154 4.73 19.15 11.22
C THR A 154 5.74 18.09 10.79
N ALA A 155 5.73 16.92 11.42
CA ALA A 155 6.57 15.79 11.02
C ALA A 155 6.26 15.32 9.60
N ILE A 156 4.97 15.25 9.20
CA ILE A 156 4.54 14.94 7.83
C ILE A 156 5.01 16.01 6.84
N ASP A 157 4.95 17.30 7.19
CA ASP A 157 5.41 18.37 6.33
C ASP A 157 6.93 18.38 6.12
N ALA A 158 7.69 17.91 7.10
CA ALA A 158 9.15 17.87 7.08
C ALA A 158 9.75 16.77 6.18
N VAL A 159 9.00 15.73 5.80
CA VAL A 159 9.55 14.66 4.98
C VAL A 159 9.89 15.13 3.57
N SER A 160 10.97 14.59 3.00
CA SER A 160 11.47 14.97 1.67
C SER A 160 10.92 14.12 0.54
N ASP A 161 10.52 12.89 0.82
CA ASP A 161 10.10 11.89 -0.17
C ASP A 161 9.05 10.94 0.40
N VAL A 162 8.56 10.05 -0.45
CA VAL A 162 7.49 9.10 -0.12
C VAL A 162 7.96 8.00 0.81
N ASP A 163 9.22 7.56 0.71
CA ASP A 163 9.77 6.53 1.61
C ASP A 163 9.93 7.09 3.03
N ALA A 164 10.38 8.34 3.16
CA ALA A 164 10.44 9.05 4.45
C ALA A 164 9.04 9.22 5.08
N LEU A 165 8.02 9.51 4.27
CA LEU A 165 6.63 9.56 4.75
C LEU A 165 6.18 8.18 5.26
N ALA A 166 6.41 7.12 4.49
CA ALA A 166 6.05 5.76 4.88
C ALA A 166 6.75 5.34 6.19
N ALA A 167 8.03 5.71 6.35
CA ALA A 167 8.81 5.40 7.54
C ALA A 167 8.22 5.99 8.85
N LEU A 168 7.50 7.13 8.77
CA LEU A 168 6.83 7.71 9.94
C LEU A 168 5.76 6.77 10.55
N TYR A 169 5.24 5.83 9.76
CA TYR A 169 4.17 4.91 10.15
C TYR A 169 4.67 3.50 10.49
N VAL A 170 5.95 3.20 10.28
CA VAL A 170 6.53 1.89 10.60
C VAL A 170 6.72 1.77 12.10
N TYR A 171 6.14 0.72 12.69
CA TYR A 171 6.34 0.39 14.10
C TYR A 171 7.66 -0.35 14.29
N THR A 172 8.48 0.14 15.23
CA THR A 172 9.67 -0.54 15.72
C THR A 172 9.57 -0.63 17.25
N ASP A 173 9.62 -1.84 17.79
CA ASP A 173 9.44 -2.11 19.23
C ASP A 173 8.15 -1.49 19.81
N GLY A 174 7.08 -1.51 19.04
CA GLY A 174 5.76 -1.00 19.44
C GLY A 174 5.59 0.51 19.37
N VAL A 175 6.59 1.23 18.86
CA VAL A 175 6.58 2.70 18.70
C VAL A 175 6.79 3.06 17.22
N ARG A 176 6.03 4.00 16.70
CA ARG A 176 6.26 4.60 15.38
C ARG A 176 6.81 6.02 15.51
N PRO A 177 7.66 6.49 14.56
CA PRO A 177 8.25 7.84 14.61
C PRO A 177 7.21 8.96 14.66
N LEU A 178 6.07 8.81 14.01
CA LEU A 178 4.97 9.79 14.04
C LEU A 178 4.35 9.94 15.46
N GLY A 179 4.42 8.89 16.28
CA GLY A 179 3.78 8.82 17.59
C GLY A 179 2.27 8.59 17.50
N GLU A 180 1.59 8.66 18.66
CA GLU A 180 0.15 8.42 18.79
C GLU A 180 -0.53 9.65 19.40
N LEU A 181 -1.80 9.87 19.02
CA LEU A 181 -2.65 10.87 19.66
C LEU A 181 -3.04 10.40 21.06
N PRO A 182 -2.93 11.27 22.08
CA PRO A 182 -3.42 10.95 23.43
C PRO A 182 -4.95 10.91 23.46
N THR A 183 -5.50 10.29 24.50
CA THR A 183 -6.94 10.28 24.78
C THR A 183 -7.35 11.47 25.65
N VAL A 184 -8.64 11.82 25.64
CA VAL A 184 -9.25 12.85 26.52
C VAL A 184 -10.05 12.18 27.63
#